data_2258d0951cb427e22082817eea6279a0
#
_entry.id   2258d0951cb427e22082817eea6279a0
#
_cell.length_a   1.000
_cell.length_b   1.000
_cell.length_c   1.000
_cell.angle_alpha   90.00
_cell.angle_beta   90.00
_cell.angle_gamma   90.00
#
_symmetry.space_group_name_H-M   'P 1'
#
loop_
_entity.id
_entity.type
_entity.pdbx_description
1 polymer ?
#
loop_
_entity_poly.entity_id
_entity_poly.type
_entity_poly.pdbx_seq_one_letter_code
_entity_poly.pdbx_strand_id
1 'polypeptide(L)'
;MVVTLPIVSTASESDYPRILDYPWDHSPITVYIDDKNVPPHYSPAYSAQVHKALDYWEAGGNGKLKYIPVFKLVDSENADIRIRWVESLQEDQGAPEGVAGAAIPYIADERFVRVDIILGVGSYQWMRWVPYSDSAMLAISKHELGHALGLDHSTDRQDIMYPSNEQINNTHPLFAGKYGSFLLIAAYAALATIVFLSVSWLLNRRKRKKIQD
;
A
#
# COMPACT_ATOMS: atom_id res chain seq x y z
N MET A 1 43.66 -0.86 -43.07
CA MET A 1 43.24 -1.78 -42.04
C MET A 1 42.64 -0.96 -40.91
N VAL A 2 41.31 -0.86 -40.83
CA VAL A 2 40.61 -0.07 -39.83
C VAL A 2 40.27 -1.00 -38.70
N VAL A 3 40.88 -0.77 -37.54
CA VAL A 3 40.57 -1.51 -36.30
C VAL A 3 39.41 -0.84 -35.63
N THR A 4 38.20 -1.41 -35.73
CA THR A 4 37.03 -1.02 -34.95
C THR A 4 37.16 -1.67 -33.57
N LEU A 5 37.39 -0.87 -32.53
CA LEU A 5 37.29 -1.30 -31.16
C LEU A 5 35.80 -1.47 -30.78
N PRO A 6 35.41 -2.52 -30.06
CA PRO A 6 34.05 -2.66 -29.58
C PRO A 6 33.79 -1.59 -28.54
N ILE A 7 32.71 -0.83 -28.69
CA ILE A 7 32.16 0.03 -27.65
C ILE A 7 31.58 -0.92 -26.60
N VAL A 8 32.29 -1.09 -25.49
CA VAL A 8 31.71 -1.71 -24.29
C VAL A 8 30.75 -0.67 -23.72
N SER A 9 29.47 -0.86 -23.99
CA SER A 9 28.41 -0.16 -23.28
C SER A 9 28.48 -0.60 -21.81
N THR A 10 29.09 0.23 -20.98
CA THR A 10 28.91 0.12 -19.53
C THR A 10 27.45 0.40 -19.27
N ALA A 11 26.67 -0.63 -18.96
CA ALA A 11 25.34 -0.44 -18.39
C ALA A 11 25.51 0.54 -17.20
N SER A 12 24.85 1.67 -17.27
CA SER A 12 24.81 2.64 -16.18
C SER A 12 24.29 1.88 -14.96
N GLU A 13 25.13 1.77 -13.94
CA GLU A 13 24.72 1.25 -12.64
C GLU A 13 23.53 2.10 -12.20
N SER A 14 22.35 1.50 -12.07
CA SER A 14 21.13 2.24 -11.79
C SER A 14 21.27 2.89 -10.41
N ASP A 15 21.29 4.20 -10.39
CA ASP A 15 21.32 5.04 -9.18
C ASP A 15 19.94 5.04 -8.49
N TYR A 16 19.42 3.82 -8.27
CA TYR A 16 18.12 3.63 -7.65
C TYR A 16 18.22 3.84 -6.13
N PRO A 17 17.28 4.58 -5.48
CA PRO A 17 17.32 4.84 -4.05
C PRO A 17 17.38 3.56 -3.23
N ARG A 18 18.32 3.48 -2.28
CA ARG A 18 18.59 2.27 -1.49
C ARG A 18 18.78 2.59 -0.02
N ILE A 19 18.28 1.70 0.81
CA ILE A 19 18.61 1.61 2.23
C ILE A 19 19.98 0.93 2.37
N LEU A 20 20.13 -0.21 1.70
CA LEU A 20 21.36 -1.00 1.64
C LEU A 20 21.55 -1.61 0.25
N ASP A 21 22.77 -1.66 -0.27
CA ASP A 21 23.07 -2.23 -1.57
C ASP A 21 22.96 -3.77 -1.60
N TYR A 22 23.45 -4.40 -0.54
CA TYR A 22 23.48 -5.85 -0.33
C TYR A 22 23.01 -6.17 1.08
N PRO A 23 21.69 -6.14 1.32
CA PRO A 23 21.16 -6.22 2.69
C PRO A 23 21.32 -7.59 3.34
N TRP A 24 21.50 -8.66 2.55
CA TRP A 24 21.64 -10.02 3.04
C TRP A 24 23.04 -10.55 2.74
N ASP A 25 23.63 -11.29 3.68
CA ASP A 25 24.96 -11.89 3.55
C ASP A 25 24.92 -13.36 3.08
N HIS A 26 23.72 -13.89 2.83
CA HIS A 26 23.47 -15.27 2.44
C HIS A 26 22.37 -15.39 1.37
N SER A 27 22.29 -16.57 0.78
CA SER A 27 21.25 -16.99 -0.15
C SER A 27 21.02 -18.50 0.02
N PRO A 28 19.79 -19.00 -0.04
CA PRO A 28 18.54 -18.27 -0.24
C PRO A 28 18.10 -17.45 0.99
N ILE A 29 17.32 -16.41 0.77
CA ILE A 29 16.61 -15.64 1.80
C ILE A 29 15.38 -16.44 2.21
N THR A 30 15.26 -16.77 3.47
CA THR A 30 14.10 -17.54 3.97
C THR A 30 12.89 -16.63 4.20
N VAL A 31 11.70 -17.08 3.78
CA VAL A 31 10.45 -16.31 3.91
C VAL A 31 9.40 -17.16 4.60
N TYR A 32 8.84 -16.62 5.67
CA TYR A 32 7.68 -17.16 6.38
C TYR A 32 6.45 -16.29 6.12
N ILE A 33 5.33 -16.90 5.72
CA ILE A 33 4.03 -16.26 5.57
C ILE A 33 3.10 -16.83 6.62
N ASP A 34 2.60 -15.98 7.52
CA ASP A 34 1.69 -16.40 8.59
C ASP A 34 0.25 -16.51 8.08
N ASP A 35 -0.09 -17.64 7.48
CA ASP A 35 -1.45 -17.94 7.02
C ASP A 35 -2.35 -18.53 8.14
N LYS A 36 -1.83 -18.65 9.37
CA LYS A 36 -2.56 -19.26 10.51
C LYS A 36 -3.19 -18.20 11.40
N ASN A 37 -2.47 -17.11 11.67
CA ASN A 37 -2.92 -16.01 12.52
C ASN A 37 -3.42 -14.85 11.64
N VAL A 38 -4.54 -15.05 10.95
CA VAL A 38 -5.09 -14.08 10.01
C VAL A 38 -6.22 -13.27 10.66
N PRO A 39 -6.34 -11.96 10.34
CA PRO A 39 -7.39 -11.11 10.88
C PRO A 39 -8.75 -11.38 10.21
N PRO A 40 -9.85 -10.85 10.77
CA PRO A 40 -11.12 -10.79 10.07
C PRO A 40 -10.93 -10.19 8.66
N HIS A 41 -11.79 -10.60 7.71
CA HIS A 41 -11.74 -10.14 6.32
C HIS A 41 -10.49 -10.55 5.49
N TYR A 42 -9.59 -11.35 6.05
CA TYR A 42 -8.50 -11.93 5.28
C TYR A 42 -9.02 -12.80 4.13
N SER A 43 -8.38 -12.68 2.96
CA SER A 43 -8.63 -13.54 1.80
C SER A 43 -7.45 -14.50 1.59
N PRO A 44 -7.66 -15.81 1.46
CA PRO A 44 -6.58 -16.73 1.10
C PRO A 44 -5.87 -16.40 -0.23
N ALA A 45 -6.52 -15.62 -1.10
CA ALA A 45 -5.92 -15.12 -2.32
C ALA A 45 -4.75 -14.15 -2.05
N TYR A 46 -4.67 -13.52 -0.88
CA TYR A 46 -3.60 -12.58 -0.54
C TYR A 46 -2.24 -13.26 -0.43
N SER A 47 -2.18 -14.46 0.17
CA SER A 47 -0.96 -15.26 0.18
C SER A 47 -0.46 -15.54 -1.24
N ALA A 48 -1.35 -15.85 -2.19
CA ALA A 48 -0.98 -16.02 -3.58
C ALA A 48 -0.42 -14.74 -4.23
N GLN A 49 -0.86 -13.54 -3.79
CA GLN A 49 -0.27 -12.29 -4.28
C GLN A 49 1.13 -12.06 -3.73
N VAL A 50 1.40 -12.45 -2.48
CA VAL A 50 2.76 -12.45 -1.91
C VAL A 50 3.68 -13.35 -2.73
N HIS A 51 3.26 -14.58 -3.08
CA HIS A 51 4.05 -15.48 -3.93
C HIS A 51 4.40 -14.81 -5.28
N LYS A 52 3.42 -14.19 -5.95
CA LYS A 52 3.69 -13.45 -7.20
C LYS A 52 4.63 -12.25 -7.01
N ALA A 53 4.63 -11.64 -5.83
CA ALA A 53 5.56 -10.56 -5.53
C ALA A 53 6.99 -11.10 -5.32
N LEU A 54 7.16 -12.27 -4.71
CA LEU A 54 8.45 -12.96 -4.64
C LEU A 54 8.96 -13.29 -6.05
N ASP A 55 8.13 -13.91 -6.89
CA ASP A 55 8.45 -14.23 -8.29
C ASP A 55 8.89 -12.97 -9.08
N TYR A 56 8.23 -11.83 -8.86
CA TYR A 56 8.59 -10.57 -9.50
C TYR A 56 10.01 -10.12 -9.13
N TRP A 57 10.41 -10.26 -7.87
CA TRP A 57 11.74 -9.87 -7.43
C TRP A 57 12.80 -10.90 -7.85
N GLU A 58 12.51 -12.19 -7.87
CA GLU A 58 13.39 -13.24 -8.43
C GLU A 58 13.61 -13.07 -9.94
N ALA A 59 12.62 -12.50 -10.64
CA ALA A 59 12.77 -12.11 -12.05
C ALA A 59 13.58 -10.81 -12.27
N GLY A 60 14.16 -10.23 -11.19
CA GLY A 60 15.04 -9.06 -11.25
C GLY A 60 14.36 -7.72 -10.96
N GLY A 61 13.06 -7.68 -10.62
CA GLY A 61 12.38 -6.46 -10.17
C GLY A 61 12.50 -5.27 -11.13
N ASN A 62 12.48 -5.53 -12.45
CA ASN A 62 12.73 -4.54 -13.51
C ASN A 62 14.10 -3.84 -13.40
N GLY A 63 15.13 -4.57 -12.97
CA GLY A 63 16.51 -4.06 -12.91
C GLY A 63 16.77 -3.08 -11.75
N LYS A 64 15.92 -3.04 -10.73
CA LYS A 64 16.09 -2.16 -9.56
C LYS A 64 17.17 -2.66 -8.60
N LEU A 65 17.38 -3.95 -8.54
CA LEU A 65 18.38 -4.56 -7.65
C LEU A 65 19.72 -4.72 -8.35
N LYS A 66 20.82 -4.62 -7.60
CA LYS A 66 22.20 -4.94 -8.06
C LYS A 66 22.47 -6.45 -8.05
N TYR A 67 21.53 -7.25 -7.55
CA TYR A 67 21.62 -8.71 -7.43
C TYR A 67 20.25 -9.33 -7.70
N ILE A 68 20.21 -10.62 -7.92
CA ILE A 68 18.97 -11.38 -8.08
C ILE A 68 18.75 -12.15 -6.77
N PRO A 69 17.69 -11.84 -6.00
CA PRO A 69 17.37 -12.58 -4.79
C PRO A 69 16.91 -14.00 -5.15
N VAL A 70 17.16 -14.94 -4.25
CA VAL A 70 16.60 -16.29 -4.29
C VAL A 70 15.86 -16.49 -2.99
N PHE A 71 14.57 -16.79 -3.04
CA PHE A 71 13.75 -17.01 -1.87
C PHE A 71 13.55 -18.49 -1.58
N LYS A 72 13.40 -18.81 -0.30
CA LYS A 72 13.01 -20.13 0.18
C LYS A 72 11.88 -19.99 1.19
N LEU A 73 10.70 -20.46 0.83
CA LEU A 73 9.57 -20.54 1.76
C LEU A 73 9.85 -21.55 2.88
N VAL A 74 9.53 -21.19 4.10
CA VAL A 74 9.69 -22.01 5.30
C VAL A 74 8.46 -21.95 6.17
N ASP A 75 8.20 -23.04 6.93
CA ASP A 75 7.04 -23.14 7.83
C ASP A 75 7.35 -22.63 9.26
N SER A 76 8.52 -22.05 9.47
CA SER A 76 9.00 -21.58 10.77
C SER A 76 9.07 -20.06 10.80
N GLU A 77 8.62 -19.47 11.90
CA GLU A 77 8.77 -18.03 12.17
C GLU A 77 10.25 -17.60 12.32
N ASN A 78 11.17 -18.54 12.48
CA ASN A 78 12.60 -18.24 12.43
C ASN A 78 13.07 -18.12 10.99
N ALA A 79 12.62 -17.08 10.30
CA ALA A 79 12.90 -16.76 8.91
C ALA A 79 13.50 -15.35 8.80
N ASP A 80 14.20 -15.08 7.71
CA ASP A 80 14.82 -13.79 7.40
C ASP A 80 13.74 -12.72 7.14
N ILE A 81 12.72 -13.07 6.36
CA ILE A 81 11.56 -12.24 6.11
C ILE A 81 10.32 -12.92 6.71
N ARG A 82 9.61 -12.20 7.56
CA ARG A 82 8.37 -12.68 8.17
C ARG A 82 7.22 -11.80 7.75
N ILE A 83 6.22 -12.39 7.11
CA ILE A 83 5.03 -11.69 6.60
C ILE A 83 3.84 -12.05 7.47
N ARG A 84 3.20 -11.05 8.06
CA ARG A 84 2.00 -11.20 8.85
C ARG A 84 0.90 -10.24 8.39
N TRP A 85 -0.33 -10.57 8.72
CA TRP A 85 -1.52 -9.85 8.34
C TRP A 85 -2.12 -9.11 9.52
N VAL A 86 -2.66 -7.93 9.26
CA VAL A 86 -3.47 -7.15 10.21
C VAL A 86 -4.74 -6.69 9.51
N GLU A 87 -5.79 -6.38 10.26
CA GLU A 87 -7.01 -5.88 9.66
C GLU A 87 -6.75 -4.53 8.98
N SER A 88 -6.20 -3.57 9.71
CA SER A 88 -5.81 -2.26 9.21
C SER A 88 -4.52 -1.79 9.88
N LEU A 89 -3.52 -1.34 9.10
CA LEU A 89 -2.31 -0.77 9.70
C LEU A 89 -2.61 0.51 10.48
N GLN A 90 -3.56 1.29 10.04
CA GLN A 90 -3.93 2.53 10.72
C GLN A 90 -4.49 2.25 12.11
N GLU A 91 -5.41 1.29 12.25
CA GLU A 91 -6.06 0.98 13.53
C GLU A 91 -5.20 0.09 14.42
N ASP A 92 -4.57 -0.93 13.84
CA ASP A 92 -3.84 -1.94 14.60
C ASP A 92 -2.41 -1.50 14.97
N GLN A 93 -1.79 -0.61 14.16
CA GLN A 93 -0.41 -0.20 14.32
C GLN A 93 -0.23 1.32 14.47
N GLY A 94 -1.31 2.10 14.40
CA GLY A 94 -1.25 3.57 14.46
C GLY A 94 -0.55 4.21 13.26
N ALA A 95 -0.52 3.52 12.12
CA ALA A 95 0.07 4.05 10.91
C ALA A 95 -0.72 5.25 10.37
N PRO A 96 -0.10 6.16 9.61
CA PRO A 96 -0.81 7.23 8.93
C PRO A 96 -1.91 6.72 8.00
N GLU A 97 -2.92 7.55 7.76
CA GLU A 97 -4.01 7.22 6.82
C GLU A 97 -3.43 6.86 5.44
N GLY A 98 -3.91 5.74 4.89
CA GLY A 98 -3.53 5.24 3.57
C GLY A 98 -2.30 4.35 3.54
N VAL A 99 -1.59 4.15 4.64
CA VAL A 99 -0.53 3.14 4.73
C VAL A 99 -1.16 1.75 4.78
N ALA A 100 -0.81 0.91 3.81
CA ALA A 100 -1.39 -0.42 3.64
C ALA A 100 -0.43 -1.56 3.97
N GLY A 101 0.87 -1.28 3.99
CA GLY A 101 1.94 -2.21 4.36
C GLY A 101 3.05 -1.50 5.13
N ALA A 102 3.90 -2.26 5.80
CA ALA A 102 5.10 -1.76 6.44
C ALA A 102 6.16 -2.86 6.49
N ALA A 103 7.38 -2.56 6.03
CA ALA A 103 8.56 -3.38 6.21
C ALA A 103 9.43 -2.80 7.33
N ILE A 104 9.70 -3.61 8.35
CA ILE A 104 10.48 -3.21 9.53
C ILE A 104 11.80 -3.98 9.53
N PRO A 105 12.89 -3.40 9.04
CA PRO A 105 14.19 -4.05 9.04
C PRO A 105 14.86 -4.00 10.42
N TYR A 106 15.46 -5.11 10.82
CA TYR A 106 16.37 -5.21 11.95
C TYR A 106 17.78 -5.30 11.38
N ILE A 107 18.60 -4.31 11.69
CA ILE A 107 19.93 -4.12 11.07
C ILE A 107 21.02 -4.37 12.12
N ALA A 108 22.03 -5.15 11.76
CA ALA A 108 23.29 -5.26 12.47
C ALA A 108 24.43 -5.34 11.44
N ASP A 109 25.54 -4.67 11.73
CA ASP A 109 26.74 -4.64 10.90
C ASP A 109 26.47 -4.34 9.41
N GLU A 110 25.63 -3.32 9.17
CA GLU A 110 25.20 -2.86 7.83
C GLU A 110 24.47 -3.95 7.01
N ARG A 111 23.84 -4.90 7.68
CA ARG A 111 23.05 -5.97 7.06
C ARG A 111 21.73 -6.18 7.77
N PHE A 112 20.78 -6.72 7.04
CA PHE A 112 19.53 -7.17 7.65
C PHE A 112 19.77 -8.52 8.35
N VAL A 113 19.40 -8.58 9.61
CA VAL A 113 19.31 -9.85 10.37
C VAL A 113 17.91 -10.43 10.30
N ARG A 114 16.92 -9.59 10.04
CA ARG A 114 15.51 -9.95 9.84
C ARG A 114 14.73 -8.75 9.31
N VAL A 115 13.67 -9.02 8.54
CA VAL A 115 12.67 -8.01 8.18
C VAL A 115 11.29 -8.55 8.52
N ASP A 116 10.51 -7.79 9.30
CA ASP A 116 9.11 -8.06 9.55
C ASP A 116 8.24 -7.23 8.60
N ILE A 117 7.47 -7.89 7.75
CA ILE A 117 6.51 -7.26 6.85
C ILE A 117 5.11 -7.41 7.44
N ILE A 118 4.40 -6.30 7.60
CA ILE A 118 3.03 -6.26 8.07
C ILE A 118 2.16 -5.77 6.91
N LEU A 119 1.16 -6.56 6.54
CA LEU A 119 0.24 -6.24 5.45
C LEU A 119 -1.18 -6.06 6.00
N GLY A 120 -1.79 -4.92 5.74
CA GLY A 120 -3.21 -4.70 5.99
C GLY A 120 -4.06 -5.46 4.98
N VAL A 121 -5.22 -5.97 5.39
CA VAL A 121 -6.14 -6.65 4.48
C VAL A 121 -7.21 -5.71 3.91
N GLY A 122 -7.29 -4.48 4.40
CA GLY A 122 -8.19 -3.44 3.92
C GLY A 122 -8.04 -2.13 4.70
N SER A 123 -8.97 -1.22 4.50
CA SER A 123 -9.01 0.06 5.20
C SER A 123 -10.44 0.53 5.44
N TYR A 124 -10.64 1.37 6.45
CA TYR A 124 -11.90 2.07 6.64
C TYR A 124 -11.98 3.30 5.73
N GLN A 125 -12.97 3.33 4.86
CA GLN A 125 -13.29 4.45 4.01
C GLN A 125 -14.69 4.95 4.35
N TRP A 126 -14.82 6.19 4.83
CA TRP A 126 -16.12 6.77 5.17
C TRP A 126 -16.95 5.92 6.15
N MET A 127 -16.35 5.40 7.21
CA MET A 127 -16.96 4.49 8.18
C MET A 127 -17.38 3.11 7.61
N ARG A 128 -16.96 2.77 6.39
CA ARG A 128 -17.19 1.47 5.78
C ARG A 128 -15.87 0.75 5.58
N TRP A 129 -15.80 -0.50 5.99
CA TRP A 129 -14.70 -1.39 5.69
C TRP A 129 -14.63 -1.69 4.19
N VAL A 130 -13.45 -1.57 3.60
CA VAL A 130 -13.17 -1.88 2.20
C VAL A 130 -11.95 -2.79 2.13
N PRO A 131 -12.11 -4.06 1.73
CA PRO A 131 -10.98 -4.98 1.55
C PRO A 131 -10.12 -4.53 0.36
N TYR A 132 -8.83 -4.80 0.43
CA TYR A 132 -7.96 -4.58 -0.72
C TYR A 132 -8.25 -5.62 -1.81
N SER A 133 -8.18 -5.19 -3.07
CA SER A 133 -8.26 -6.10 -4.21
C SER A 133 -6.97 -6.92 -4.33
N ASP A 134 -7.00 -8.03 -5.05
CA ASP A 134 -5.82 -8.85 -5.33
C ASP A 134 -4.70 -8.05 -6.01
N SER A 135 -5.05 -7.14 -6.92
CA SER A 135 -4.06 -6.26 -7.58
C SER A 135 -3.44 -5.25 -6.63
N ALA A 136 -4.22 -4.69 -5.69
CA ALA A 136 -3.72 -3.83 -4.65
C ALA A 136 -2.78 -4.60 -3.70
N MET A 137 -3.19 -5.79 -3.27
CA MET A 137 -2.36 -6.65 -2.41
C MET A 137 -1.04 -7.05 -3.10
N LEU A 138 -1.07 -7.35 -4.39
CA LEU A 138 0.15 -7.61 -5.16
C LEU A 138 1.08 -6.40 -5.19
N ALA A 139 0.54 -5.19 -5.41
CA ALA A 139 1.32 -3.96 -5.43
C ALA A 139 1.94 -3.66 -4.05
N ILE A 140 1.16 -3.76 -2.98
CA ILE A 140 1.62 -3.60 -1.59
C ILE A 140 2.74 -4.61 -1.30
N SER A 141 2.51 -5.90 -1.59
CA SER A 141 3.50 -6.95 -1.34
C SER A 141 4.81 -6.73 -2.09
N LYS A 142 4.75 -6.27 -3.36
CA LYS A 142 5.95 -5.91 -4.12
C LYS A 142 6.69 -4.75 -3.48
N HIS A 143 5.98 -3.72 -3.03
CA HIS A 143 6.55 -2.54 -2.38
C HIS A 143 7.30 -2.92 -1.10
N GLU A 144 6.62 -3.62 -0.19
CA GLU A 144 7.20 -4.00 1.10
C GLU A 144 8.37 -4.99 0.95
N LEU A 145 8.27 -5.94 0.01
CA LEU A 145 9.39 -6.81 -0.33
C LEU A 145 10.57 -6.03 -0.93
N GLY A 146 10.32 -4.95 -1.68
CA GLY A 146 11.38 -4.07 -2.16
C GLY A 146 12.20 -3.47 -1.02
N HIS A 147 11.54 -3.01 0.05
CA HIS A 147 12.24 -2.56 1.27
C HIS A 147 13.01 -3.68 1.94
N ALA A 148 12.45 -4.90 2.01
CA ALA A 148 13.15 -6.06 2.53
C ALA A 148 14.36 -6.49 1.68
N LEU A 149 14.45 -6.01 0.44
CA LEU A 149 15.58 -6.20 -0.46
C LEU A 149 16.54 -4.99 -0.52
N GLY A 150 16.37 -4.02 0.39
CA GLY A 150 17.28 -2.88 0.55
C GLY A 150 16.92 -1.66 -0.30
N LEU A 151 15.77 -1.62 -0.96
CA LEU A 151 15.34 -0.45 -1.73
C LEU A 151 14.69 0.60 -0.82
N ASP A 152 14.94 1.86 -1.12
CA ASP A 152 14.23 3.00 -0.54
C ASP A 152 13.11 3.48 -1.47
N HIS A 153 12.35 4.46 -1.03
CA HIS A 153 11.27 5.05 -1.81
C HIS A 153 11.79 5.74 -3.08
N SER A 154 11.07 5.52 -4.16
CA SER A 154 11.29 6.23 -5.42
C SER A 154 10.53 7.55 -5.46
N THR A 155 11.04 8.54 -6.17
CA THR A 155 10.33 9.79 -6.48
C THR A 155 9.48 9.68 -7.75
N ASP A 156 9.63 8.61 -8.54
CA ASP A 156 8.83 8.36 -9.73
C ASP A 156 7.48 7.74 -9.35
N ARG A 157 6.39 8.44 -9.67
CA ARG A 157 5.02 8.02 -9.39
C ARG A 157 4.58 6.73 -10.10
N GLN A 158 5.28 6.33 -11.16
CA GLN A 158 4.99 5.09 -11.88
C GLN A 158 5.76 3.90 -11.32
N ASP A 159 6.67 4.14 -10.40
CA ASP A 159 7.50 3.11 -9.81
C ASP A 159 6.77 2.38 -8.68
N ILE A 160 7.02 1.07 -8.56
CA ILE A 160 6.44 0.24 -7.49
C ILE A 160 6.91 0.70 -6.10
N MET A 161 8.09 1.32 -5.99
CA MET A 161 8.62 1.84 -4.74
C MET A 161 8.19 3.29 -4.45
N TYR A 162 7.27 3.88 -5.24
CA TYR A 162 6.72 5.18 -4.92
C TYR A 162 5.80 5.09 -3.68
N PRO A 163 5.99 5.92 -2.64
CA PRO A 163 5.17 5.89 -1.42
C PRO A 163 3.80 6.52 -1.69
N SER A 164 2.91 5.83 -2.39
CA SER A 164 1.61 6.39 -2.67
C SER A 164 0.45 5.55 -2.19
N ASN A 165 -0.43 6.21 -1.50
CA ASN A 165 -1.77 5.77 -1.20
C ASN A 165 -2.65 5.74 -2.45
N GLU A 166 -2.24 6.44 -3.54
CA GLU A 166 -3.00 6.58 -4.78
C GLU A 166 -3.07 5.29 -5.59
N GLN A 167 -2.05 4.43 -5.55
CA GLN A 167 -2.08 3.13 -6.24
C GLN A 167 -3.12 2.17 -5.66
N ILE A 168 -3.41 2.29 -4.38
CA ILE A 168 -4.40 1.45 -3.68
C ILE A 168 -5.83 1.96 -3.95
N ASN A 169 -5.99 3.27 -4.09
CA ASN A 169 -7.29 3.90 -4.31
C ASN A 169 -7.80 3.82 -5.77
N ASN A 170 -6.94 3.49 -6.73
CA ASN A 170 -7.33 3.41 -8.15
C ASN A 170 -8.15 2.18 -8.54
N THR A 171 -8.52 1.31 -7.61
CA THR A 171 -9.34 0.12 -7.89
C THR A 171 -10.85 0.38 -7.81
N HIS A 172 -11.29 1.57 -7.40
CA HIS A 172 -12.71 1.98 -7.45
C HIS A 172 -12.86 3.34 -8.13
N PRO A 173 -13.25 3.38 -9.43
CA PRO A 173 -13.22 4.59 -10.23
C PRO A 173 -14.32 5.61 -9.94
N LEU A 174 -15.16 5.48 -8.94
CA LEU A 174 -16.34 6.34 -8.91
C LEU A 174 -16.47 7.37 -7.78
N PHE A 175 -15.83 7.31 -6.61
CA PHE A 175 -16.15 8.31 -5.57
C PHE A 175 -15.12 8.62 -4.48
N ALA A 176 -13.90 8.15 -4.53
CA ALA A 176 -12.88 8.44 -3.52
C ALA A 176 -11.78 9.37 -4.03
N GLY A 177 -12.12 10.50 -4.46
CA GLY A 177 -11.16 11.49 -4.88
C GLY A 177 -11.61 12.85 -4.35
N LYS A 178 -10.74 13.82 -4.47
CA LYS A 178 -10.80 15.28 -4.37
C LYS A 178 -12.19 15.99 -4.20
N TYR A 179 -13.30 15.28 -4.43
CA TYR A 179 -14.68 15.80 -4.36
C TYR A 179 -15.52 15.23 -3.20
N GLY A 180 -15.03 14.25 -2.43
CA GLY A 180 -15.82 13.64 -1.36
C GLY A 180 -16.21 14.63 -0.26
N SER A 181 -15.27 15.45 0.18
CA SER A 181 -15.56 16.56 1.15
C SER A 181 -16.49 17.59 0.56
N PHE A 182 -16.39 17.86 -0.75
CA PHE A 182 -17.28 18.83 -1.43
C PHE A 182 -18.72 18.32 -1.51
N LEU A 183 -18.92 17.03 -1.78
CA LEU A 183 -20.24 16.41 -1.84
C LEU A 183 -20.91 16.37 -0.46
N LEU A 184 -20.16 16.14 0.62
CA LEU A 184 -20.70 16.23 1.98
C LEU A 184 -21.10 17.66 2.33
N ILE A 185 -20.25 18.64 2.05
CA ILE A 185 -20.55 20.05 2.28
C ILE A 185 -21.79 20.45 1.48
N ALA A 186 -21.89 20.04 0.21
CA ALA A 186 -23.04 20.28 -0.64
C ALA A 186 -24.32 19.60 -0.09
N ALA A 187 -24.22 18.36 0.40
CA ALA A 187 -25.34 17.64 1.00
C ALA A 187 -25.82 18.32 2.31
N TYR A 188 -24.89 18.74 3.18
CA TYR A 188 -25.25 19.49 4.38
C TYR A 188 -25.86 20.87 4.06
N ALA A 189 -25.33 21.58 3.07
CA ALA A 189 -25.89 22.86 2.62
C ALA A 189 -27.30 22.68 2.05
N ALA A 190 -27.53 21.64 1.25
CA ALA A 190 -28.86 21.32 0.73
C ALA A 190 -29.86 20.97 1.85
N LEU A 191 -29.43 20.15 2.84
CA LEU A 191 -30.25 19.81 3.99
C LEU A 191 -30.61 21.05 4.82
N ALA A 192 -29.64 21.91 5.11
CA ALA A 192 -29.86 23.18 5.84
C ALA A 192 -30.85 24.11 5.09
N THR A 193 -30.73 24.15 3.76
CA THR A 193 -31.65 24.93 2.91
C THR A 193 -33.09 24.40 2.98
N ILE A 194 -33.26 23.07 2.90
CA ILE A 194 -34.57 22.43 3.03
C ILE A 194 -35.20 22.70 4.39
N VAL A 195 -34.42 22.58 5.47
CA VAL A 195 -34.90 22.88 6.83
C VAL A 195 -35.29 24.33 6.96
N PHE A 196 -34.47 25.27 6.48
CA PHE A 196 -34.77 26.69 6.50
C PHE A 196 -36.05 27.05 5.74
N LEU A 197 -36.22 26.53 4.54
CA LEU A 197 -37.42 26.75 3.74
C LEU A 197 -38.69 26.19 4.40
N SER A 198 -38.58 25.00 5.00
CA SER A 198 -39.68 24.33 5.70
C SER A 198 -40.11 25.14 6.93
N VAL A 199 -39.15 25.61 7.73
CA VAL A 199 -39.43 26.47 8.90
C VAL A 199 -40.03 27.81 8.47
N SER A 200 -39.49 28.46 7.46
CA SER A 200 -40.00 29.73 6.91
C SER A 200 -41.44 29.58 6.39
N TRP A 201 -41.74 28.50 5.69
CA TRP A 201 -43.09 28.20 5.21
C TRP A 201 -44.08 28.01 6.36
N LEU A 202 -43.70 27.26 7.41
CA LEU A 202 -44.52 27.05 8.60
C LEU A 202 -44.80 28.35 9.34
N LEU A 203 -43.80 29.23 9.50
CA LEU A 203 -43.96 30.53 10.15
C LEU A 203 -44.89 31.45 9.35
N ASN A 204 -44.74 31.50 8.03
CA ASN A 204 -45.58 32.28 7.14
C ASN A 204 -47.02 31.77 7.13
N ARG A 205 -47.24 30.46 7.19
CA ARG A 205 -48.56 29.83 7.27
C ARG A 205 -49.26 30.20 8.59
N ARG A 206 -48.55 30.26 9.73
CA ARG A 206 -49.06 30.71 11.04
C ARG A 206 -49.43 32.19 11.03
N LYS A 207 -48.65 33.06 10.40
CA LYS A 207 -48.97 34.48 10.26
C LYS A 207 -50.23 34.72 9.43
N ARG A 208 -50.44 33.99 8.33
CA ARG A 208 -51.63 34.11 7.49
C ARG A 208 -52.92 33.69 8.19
N LYS A 209 -52.88 32.67 9.07
CA LYS A 209 -54.05 32.29 9.87
C LYS A 209 -54.45 33.32 10.91
N LYS A 210 -53.48 34.02 11.54
CA LYS A 210 -53.76 35.08 12.54
C LYS A 210 -54.33 36.38 11.96
N ILE A 211 -54.35 36.55 10.64
CA ILE A 211 -54.91 37.76 9.98
C ILE A 211 -56.34 37.51 9.50
N GLN A 212 -56.80 36.24 9.51
CA GLN A 212 -58.15 35.84 9.05
C GLN A 212 -59.14 35.60 10.21
N ASP A 213 -58.63 35.58 11.46
CA ASP A 213 -59.41 35.60 12.69
C ASP A 213 -59.43 37.03 13.26
#